data_02489bb85a738586d47c7b7f6322c3ca
#
_entry.id   02489bb85a738586d47c7b7f6322c3ca
#
_cell.length_a   1.000
_cell.length_b   1.000
_cell.length_c   1.000
_cell.angle_alpha   90.00
_cell.angle_beta   90.00
_cell.angle_gamma   90.00
#
_symmetry.space_group_name_H-M   'P 1'
#
loop_
_entity.id
_entity.type
_entity.pdbx_description
1 polymer ?
#
loop_
_entity_poly.entity_id
_entity_poly.type
_entity_poly.pdbx_seq_one_letter_code
_entity_poly.pdbx_strand_id
1 'polypeptide(L)'
;TLLKLTLIREEKKSLGKLNLREMINGVEDILIYKLEKKSINLNINIEDVNILADKELFEVLLTNIIDNSIKASTENSVIDINGYYKNNNYILKLTDYGIGIPKEDLDKIIEPFYMVDKARTRKNNGIGLGLSICNEICNLHDISLSIESKLNIGTSIILEFNKENY
;
A
#
# COMPACT_ATOMS: atom_id res chain seq x y z
N THR A 1 -15.41 7.86 5.00
CA THR A 1 -14.30 7.57 4.07
C THR A 1 -14.06 8.70 3.07
N LEU A 2 -15.08 9.32 2.47
CA LEU A 2 -15.00 10.60 1.75
C LEU A 2 -14.50 11.71 2.70
N LEU A 3 -14.99 11.73 3.93
CA LEU A 3 -14.52 12.63 4.99
C LEU A 3 -13.01 12.48 5.23
N LYS A 4 -12.46 11.26 5.19
CA LYS A 4 -11.00 11.04 5.31
C LYS A 4 -10.21 11.68 4.16
N LEU A 5 -10.66 11.56 2.92
CA LEU A 5 -10.00 12.21 1.77
C LEU A 5 -10.04 13.75 1.88
N THR A 6 -11.16 14.30 2.34
CA THR A 6 -11.31 15.76 2.54
C THR A 6 -10.43 16.24 3.70
N LEU A 7 -10.41 15.52 4.82
CA LEU A 7 -9.55 15.83 5.96
C LEU A 7 -8.06 15.75 5.62
N ILE A 8 -7.63 14.72 4.87
CA ILE A 8 -6.24 14.58 4.41
C ILE A 8 -5.78 15.80 3.61
N ARG A 9 -6.66 16.42 2.82
CA ARG A 9 -6.36 17.64 2.04
C ARG A 9 -6.24 18.90 2.88
N GLU A 10 -6.93 18.96 4.01
CA GLU A 10 -6.99 20.14 4.89
C GLU A 10 -5.99 20.10 6.05
N GLU A 11 -5.49 18.92 6.42
CA GLU A 11 -4.55 18.77 7.53
C GLU A 11 -3.12 19.20 7.16
N LYS A 12 -2.52 20.02 8.02
CA LYS A 12 -1.08 20.30 7.95
C LYS A 12 -0.32 19.02 8.32
N LYS A 13 0.54 18.54 7.42
CA LYS A 13 1.45 17.41 7.69
C LYS A 13 2.24 17.65 8.98
N SER A 14 2.22 16.71 9.89
CA SER A 14 3.14 16.67 11.01
C SER A 14 4.31 15.73 10.66
N LEU A 15 5.24 16.23 9.82
CA LEU A 15 6.35 15.42 9.35
C LEU A 15 7.34 15.11 10.49
N GLY A 16 7.64 13.84 10.67
CA GLY A 16 8.64 13.31 11.59
C GLY A 16 9.52 12.26 10.93
N LYS A 17 10.68 12.00 11.51
CA LYS A 17 11.52 10.87 11.11
C LYS A 17 10.92 9.57 11.63
N LEU A 18 10.59 8.65 10.74
CA LEU A 18 9.96 7.36 11.03
C LEU A 18 10.86 6.24 10.53
N ASN A 19 11.16 5.26 11.37
CA ASN A 19 11.85 4.06 10.92
C ASN A 19 10.87 3.21 10.10
N LEU A 20 11.20 2.92 8.84
CA LEU A 20 10.30 2.24 7.93
C LEU A 20 9.99 0.80 8.38
N ARG A 21 10.98 0.09 8.93
CA ARG A 21 10.79 -1.27 9.46
C ARG A 21 9.81 -1.30 10.63
N GLU A 22 9.95 -0.35 11.56
CA GLU A 22 9.04 -0.24 12.71
C GLU A 22 7.61 0.06 12.24
N MET A 23 7.45 0.92 11.24
CA MET A 23 6.15 1.23 10.66
C MET A 23 5.49 -0.02 10.02
N ILE A 24 6.26 -0.81 9.27
CA ILE A 24 5.76 -2.04 8.65
C ILE A 24 5.37 -3.07 9.70
N ASN A 25 6.21 -3.28 10.72
CA ASN A 25 5.92 -4.20 11.84
C ASN A 25 4.65 -3.78 12.59
N GLY A 26 4.46 -2.49 12.85
CA GLY A 26 3.24 -1.98 13.49
C GLY A 26 1.98 -2.24 12.66
N VAL A 27 2.07 -2.13 11.34
CA VAL A 27 0.95 -2.47 10.45
C VAL A 27 0.71 -3.98 10.36
N GLU A 28 1.76 -4.81 10.41
CA GLU A 28 1.64 -6.26 10.53
C GLU A 28 0.82 -6.64 11.78
N ASP A 29 1.13 -6.05 12.93
CA ASP A 29 0.38 -6.26 14.17
C ASP A 29 -1.10 -5.85 14.04
N ILE A 30 -1.39 -4.73 13.38
CA ILE A 30 -2.77 -4.28 13.11
C ILE A 30 -3.53 -5.28 12.24
N LEU A 31 -2.85 -5.92 11.29
CA LEU A 31 -3.48 -6.81 10.32
C LEU A 31 -3.32 -8.30 10.68
N ILE A 32 -2.72 -8.63 11.83
CA ILE A 32 -2.36 -10.00 12.23
C ILE A 32 -3.53 -10.98 12.10
N TYR A 33 -4.72 -10.61 12.57
CA TYR A 33 -5.90 -11.48 12.47
C TYR A 33 -6.28 -11.83 11.03
N LYS A 34 -6.11 -10.88 10.08
CA LYS A 34 -6.40 -11.12 8.66
C LYS A 34 -5.35 -12.00 8.01
N LEU A 35 -4.08 -11.81 8.39
CA LEU A 35 -2.95 -12.62 7.94
C LEU A 35 -3.11 -14.07 8.41
N GLU A 36 -3.36 -14.27 9.71
CA GLU A 36 -3.57 -15.60 10.30
C GLU A 36 -4.78 -16.31 9.70
N LYS A 37 -5.91 -15.62 9.53
CA LYS A 37 -7.12 -16.19 8.95
C LYS A 37 -6.92 -16.80 7.58
N LYS A 38 -5.99 -16.27 6.79
CA LYS A 38 -5.62 -16.77 5.46
C LYS A 38 -4.29 -17.52 5.45
N SER A 39 -3.60 -17.65 6.59
CA SER A 39 -2.24 -18.21 6.70
C SER A 39 -1.28 -17.53 5.71
N ILE A 40 -1.33 -16.20 5.64
CA ILE A 40 -0.44 -15.39 4.80
C ILE A 40 0.75 -14.94 5.63
N ASN A 41 1.96 -15.12 5.10
CA ASN A 41 3.20 -14.63 5.70
C ASN A 41 3.67 -13.34 5.01
N LEU A 42 4.11 -12.35 5.79
CA LEU A 42 4.86 -11.22 5.27
C LEU A 42 6.36 -11.57 5.25
N ASN A 43 6.97 -11.51 4.07
CA ASN A 43 8.40 -11.68 3.90
C ASN A 43 9.05 -10.30 3.78
N ILE A 44 9.58 -9.76 4.90
CA ILE A 44 10.07 -8.39 4.99
C ILE A 44 11.59 -8.39 4.83
N ASN A 45 12.07 -7.92 3.68
CA ASN A 45 13.48 -7.75 3.34
C ASN A 45 13.72 -6.29 2.93
N ILE A 46 14.03 -5.44 3.91
CA ILE A 46 14.25 -4.01 3.68
C ILE A 46 15.60 -3.56 4.25
N GLU A 47 16.32 -2.72 3.50
CA GLU A 47 17.45 -1.98 4.03
C GLU A 47 16.94 -0.93 5.03
N ASP A 48 17.71 -0.70 6.11
CA ASP A 48 17.29 0.23 7.16
C ASP A 48 17.27 1.67 6.63
N VAL A 49 16.15 2.34 6.84
CA VAL A 49 15.94 3.72 6.42
C VAL A 49 14.97 4.43 7.36
N ASN A 50 15.26 5.71 7.62
CA ASN A 50 14.30 6.62 8.25
C ASN A 50 13.69 7.49 7.16
N ILE A 51 12.38 7.51 7.08
CA ILE A 51 11.64 8.36 6.14
C ILE A 51 11.08 9.60 6.85
N LEU A 52 10.91 10.68 6.10
CA LEU A 52 10.26 11.90 6.58
C LEU A 52 8.79 11.87 6.18
N ALA A 53 7.90 11.54 7.10
CA ALA A 53 6.47 11.41 6.81
C ALA A 53 5.59 11.77 8.03
N ASP A 54 4.32 11.99 7.78
CA ASP A 54 3.28 12.04 8.81
C ASP A 54 2.94 10.60 9.22
N LYS A 55 3.12 10.30 10.52
CA LYS A 55 2.99 8.95 11.05
C LYS A 55 1.61 8.33 10.81
N GLU A 56 0.55 9.09 11.09
CA GLU A 56 -0.82 8.59 10.98
C GLU A 56 -1.21 8.36 9.51
N LEU A 57 -0.86 9.29 8.63
CA LEU A 57 -1.12 9.15 7.20
C LEU A 57 -0.32 7.99 6.60
N PHE A 58 0.94 7.84 7.01
CA PHE A 58 1.79 6.77 6.48
C PHE A 58 1.35 5.39 6.98
N GLU A 59 0.86 5.28 8.22
CA GLU A 59 0.23 4.06 8.74
C GLU A 59 -1.03 3.71 7.92
N VAL A 60 -1.88 4.71 7.60
CA VAL A 60 -3.05 4.51 6.72
C VAL A 60 -2.63 4.03 5.33
N LEU A 61 -1.56 4.60 4.75
CA LEU A 61 -1.02 4.19 3.45
C LEU A 61 -0.61 2.71 3.46
N LEU A 62 0.27 2.31 4.37
CA LEU A 62 0.76 0.94 4.48
C LEU A 62 -0.37 -0.05 4.77
N THR A 63 -1.28 0.30 5.69
CA THR A 63 -2.44 -0.53 6.03
C THR A 63 -3.32 -0.79 4.81
N ASN A 64 -3.62 0.23 3.99
CA ASN A 64 -4.42 0.05 2.78
C ASN A 64 -3.72 -0.84 1.75
N ILE A 65 -2.42 -0.65 1.53
CA ILE A 65 -1.65 -1.44 0.56
C ILE A 65 -1.62 -2.91 1.00
N ILE A 66 -1.24 -3.20 2.26
CA ILE A 66 -1.12 -4.57 2.76
C ILE A 66 -2.50 -5.25 2.83
N ASP A 67 -3.55 -4.55 3.28
CA ASP A 67 -4.91 -5.09 3.31
C ASP A 67 -5.44 -5.45 1.92
N ASN A 68 -5.12 -4.63 0.90
CA ASN A 68 -5.44 -4.94 -0.49
C ASN A 68 -4.71 -6.20 -0.97
N SER A 69 -3.42 -6.33 -0.67
CA SER A 69 -2.63 -7.53 -0.99
C SER A 69 -3.19 -8.79 -0.30
N ILE A 70 -3.58 -8.71 0.99
CA ILE A 70 -4.23 -9.81 1.70
C ILE A 70 -5.56 -10.22 1.03
N LYS A 71 -6.36 -9.24 0.61
CA LYS A 71 -7.65 -9.51 -0.08
C LYS A 71 -7.45 -10.18 -1.43
N ALA A 72 -6.44 -9.77 -2.19
CA ALA A 72 -6.11 -10.31 -3.50
C ALA A 72 -5.49 -11.71 -3.44
N SER A 73 -4.78 -12.02 -2.36
CA SER A 73 -4.03 -13.27 -2.18
C SER A 73 -4.94 -14.46 -1.83
N THR A 74 -4.49 -15.65 -2.19
CA THR A 74 -5.08 -16.93 -1.77
C THR A 74 -4.60 -17.30 -0.36
N GLU A 75 -5.21 -18.32 0.25
CA GLU A 75 -4.73 -18.89 1.52
C GLU A 75 -3.35 -19.54 1.35
N ASN A 76 -2.57 -19.57 2.43
CA ASN A 76 -1.20 -20.11 2.49
C ASN A 76 -0.22 -19.46 1.50
N SER A 77 -0.38 -18.18 1.24
CA SER A 77 0.48 -17.41 0.34
C SER A 77 1.47 -16.52 1.09
N VAL A 78 2.31 -15.82 0.33
CA VAL A 78 3.29 -14.87 0.85
C VAL A 78 3.03 -13.51 0.23
N ILE A 79 3.30 -12.45 0.98
CA ILE A 79 3.41 -11.07 0.47
C ILE A 79 4.86 -10.65 0.71
N ASP A 80 5.58 -10.31 -0.36
CA ASP A 80 6.95 -9.83 -0.28
C ASP A 80 6.98 -8.30 -0.10
N ILE A 81 7.76 -7.84 0.87
CA ILE A 81 8.01 -6.41 1.12
C ILE A 81 9.52 -6.20 1.01
N ASN A 82 9.95 -5.59 -0.09
CA ASN A 82 11.36 -5.34 -0.37
C ASN A 82 11.65 -3.84 -0.35
N GLY A 83 12.69 -3.43 0.37
CA GLY A 83 13.13 -2.04 0.46
C GLY A 83 14.62 -1.93 0.18
N TYR A 84 15.01 -1.10 -0.80
CA TYR A 84 16.38 -0.97 -1.27
C TYR A 84 16.66 0.38 -1.93
N TYR A 85 17.94 0.76 -1.97
CA TYR A 85 18.37 1.97 -2.68
C TYR A 85 18.59 1.71 -4.18
N LYS A 86 18.09 2.61 -5.02
CA LYS A 86 18.27 2.58 -6.47
C LYS A 86 18.36 4.01 -7.01
N ASN A 87 19.45 4.33 -7.73
CA ASN A 87 19.63 5.63 -8.40
C ASN A 87 19.43 6.84 -7.47
N ASN A 88 19.95 6.77 -6.25
CA ASN A 88 19.76 7.78 -5.20
C ASN A 88 18.32 7.95 -4.66
N ASN A 89 17.41 7.04 -4.98
CA ASN A 89 16.09 6.97 -4.39
C ASN A 89 15.98 5.71 -3.53
N TYR A 90 15.11 5.72 -2.55
CA TYR A 90 14.74 4.51 -1.83
C TYR A 90 13.45 3.95 -2.41
N ILE A 91 13.45 2.66 -2.71
CA ILE A 91 12.30 1.95 -3.28
C ILE A 91 11.73 1.02 -2.22
N LEU A 92 10.43 1.14 -1.95
CA LEU A 92 9.67 0.16 -1.19
C LEU A 92 8.71 -0.53 -2.15
N LYS A 93 8.91 -1.84 -2.40
CA LYS A 93 8.09 -2.65 -3.29
C LYS A 93 7.36 -3.72 -2.49
N LEU A 94 6.02 -3.68 -2.55
CA LEU A 94 5.13 -4.68 -1.95
C LEU A 94 4.53 -5.52 -3.07
N THR A 95 4.74 -6.83 -3.03
CA THR A 95 4.27 -7.75 -4.09
C THR A 95 3.40 -8.84 -3.49
N ASP A 96 2.16 -8.96 -3.96
CA ASP A 96 1.31 -10.13 -3.77
C ASP A 96 1.31 -11.02 -5.02
N TYR A 97 1.04 -12.29 -4.81
CA TYR A 97 0.92 -13.31 -5.86
C TYR A 97 -0.54 -13.73 -6.03
N GLY A 98 -1.44 -12.76 -5.94
CA GLY A 98 -2.87 -12.96 -5.96
C GLY A 98 -3.47 -12.92 -7.35
N ILE A 99 -4.72 -12.48 -7.40
CA ILE A 99 -5.53 -12.47 -8.63
C ILE A 99 -5.02 -11.51 -9.70
N GLY A 100 -4.21 -10.52 -9.32
CA GLY A 100 -3.76 -9.46 -10.22
C GLY A 100 -4.90 -8.55 -10.69
N ILE A 101 -4.54 -7.60 -11.58
CA ILE A 101 -5.43 -6.57 -12.12
C ILE A 101 -5.36 -6.64 -13.64
N PRO A 102 -6.50 -6.63 -14.37
CA PRO A 102 -6.51 -6.51 -15.82
C PRO A 102 -5.83 -5.23 -16.30
N LYS A 103 -5.14 -5.30 -17.43
CA LYS A 103 -4.37 -4.16 -17.95
C LYS A 103 -5.25 -2.92 -18.23
N GLU A 104 -6.47 -3.13 -18.68
CA GLU A 104 -7.47 -2.08 -18.97
C GLU A 104 -7.96 -1.33 -17.74
N ASP A 105 -7.72 -1.89 -16.54
CA ASP A 105 -8.14 -1.30 -15.27
C ASP A 105 -7.01 -0.57 -14.55
N LEU A 106 -5.73 -0.81 -14.93
CA LEU A 106 -4.56 -0.27 -14.20
C LEU A 106 -4.56 1.24 -14.07
N ASP A 107 -4.96 1.97 -15.11
CA ASP A 107 -4.98 3.43 -15.10
C ASP A 107 -6.13 3.99 -14.26
N LYS A 108 -7.15 3.17 -14.00
CA LYS A 108 -8.39 3.59 -13.31
C LYS A 108 -8.45 3.22 -11.84
N ILE A 109 -7.65 2.22 -11.40
CA ILE A 109 -7.73 1.71 -10.01
C ILE A 109 -7.33 2.72 -8.94
N ILE A 110 -6.64 3.79 -9.31
CA ILE A 110 -6.33 4.93 -8.43
C ILE A 110 -7.47 5.95 -8.37
N GLU A 111 -8.47 5.87 -9.27
CA GLU A 111 -9.63 6.75 -9.23
C GLU A 111 -10.54 6.41 -8.04
N PRO A 112 -11.08 7.42 -7.35
CA PRO A 112 -12.04 7.18 -6.26
C PRO A 112 -13.26 6.38 -6.75
N PHE A 113 -13.67 5.39 -5.95
CA PHE A 113 -14.83 4.52 -6.21
C PHE A 113 -14.69 3.56 -7.41
N TYR A 114 -13.52 3.53 -8.06
CA TYR A 114 -13.28 2.53 -9.10
C TYR A 114 -13.07 1.15 -8.48
N MET A 115 -13.65 0.13 -9.08
CA MET A 115 -13.55 -1.27 -8.65
C MET A 115 -13.54 -2.18 -9.88
N VAL A 116 -12.53 -3.02 -10.00
CA VAL A 116 -12.34 -3.98 -11.10
C VAL A 116 -13.53 -4.96 -11.21
N ASP A 117 -14.05 -5.42 -10.08
CA ASP A 117 -15.20 -6.34 -10.04
C ASP A 117 -16.17 -5.94 -8.93
N LYS A 118 -17.29 -5.32 -9.31
CA LYS A 118 -18.35 -4.88 -8.38
C LYS A 118 -19.04 -6.03 -7.65
N ALA A 119 -19.11 -7.21 -8.24
CA ALA A 119 -19.79 -8.37 -7.64
C ALA A 119 -18.92 -9.03 -6.57
N ARG A 120 -17.61 -9.14 -6.80
CA ARG A 120 -16.64 -9.71 -5.88
C ARG A 120 -16.37 -8.80 -4.68
N THR A 121 -16.37 -7.50 -4.92
CA THR A 121 -16.10 -6.48 -3.89
C THR A 121 -17.26 -6.34 -2.91
N ARG A 122 -18.51 -6.62 -3.31
CA ARG A 122 -19.67 -6.68 -2.39
C ARG A 122 -19.51 -7.75 -1.32
N LYS A 123 -18.87 -8.89 -1.64
CA LYS A 123 -18.55 -9.95 -0.65
C LYS A 123 -17.43 -9.53 0.33
N ASN A 124 -16.56 -8.62 -0.06
CA ASN A 124 -15.37 -8.23 0.72
C ASN A 124 -15.47 -6.80 1.33
N ASN A 125 -16.66 -6.17 1.30
CA ASN A 125 -16.91 -4.82 1.83
C ASN A 125 -15.94 -3.72 1.32
N GLY A 126 -15.40 -3.86 0.11
CA GLY A 126 -14.56 -2.83 -0.51
C GLY A 126 -15.40 -1.71 -1.10
N ILE A 127 -14.99 -0.45 -0.92
CA ILE A 127 -15.69 0.75 -1.40
C ILE A 127 -14.94 1.37 -2.60
N GLY A 128 -13.79 0.81 -3.01
CA GLY A 128 -12.96 1.35 -4.09
C GLY A 128 -12.22 2.66 -3.74
N LEU A 129 -11.94 2.89 -2.46
CA LEU A 129 -11.27 4.11 -2.00
C LEU A 129 -9.85 3.86 -1.51
N GLY A 130 -9.42 2.62 -1.31
CA GLY A 130 -8.12 2.31 -0.71
C GLY A 130 -6.94 2.86 -1.51
N LEU A 131 -6.88 2.57 -2.81
CA LEU A 131 -5.77 3.02 -3.67
C LEU A 131 -5.83 4.53 -3.98
N SER A 132 -7.01 5.13 -4.07
CA SER A 132 -7.12 6.59 -4.21
C SER A 132 -6.64 7.33 -2.96
N ILE A 133 -6.90 6.80 -1.76
CA ILE A 133 -6.33 7.30 -0.50
C ILE A 133 -4.81 7.16 -0.51
N CYS A 134 -4.28 6.00 -0.95
CA CYS A 134 -2.84 5.80 -1.07
C CYS A 134 -2.20 6.84 -2.00
N ASN A 135 -2.80 7.07 -3.17
CA ASN A 135 -2.30 8.05 -4.12
C ASN A 135 -2.29 9.48 -3.55
N GLU A 136 -3.34 9.86 -2.84
CA GLU A 136 -3.42 11.19 -2.21
C GLU A 136 -2.36 11.35 -1.10
N ILE A 137 -2.15 10.33 -0.26
CA ILE A 137 -1.12 10.36 0.77
C ILE A 137 0.27 10.44 0.14
N CYS A 138 0.53 9.67 -0.91
CA CYS A 138 1.79 9.73 -1.65
C CYS A 138 2.04 11.13 -2.23
N ASN A 139 1.04 11.73 -2.88
CA ASN A 139 1.13 13.09 -3.42
C ASN A 139 1.44 14.13 -2.32
N LEU A 140 0.81 14.00 -1.15
CA LEU A 140 1.08 14.87 -0.01
C LEU A 140 2.51 14.76 0.52
N HIS A 141 3.16 13.62 0.36
CA HIS A 141 4.51 13.34 0.86
C HIS A 141 5.58 13.40 -0.25
N ASP A 142 5.23 13.82 -1.46
CA ASP A 142 6.12 13.82 -2.63
C ASP A 142 6.76 12.43 -2.90
N ILE A 143 5.99 11.37 -2.63
CA ILE A 143 6.34 9.97 -2.89
C ILE A 143 5.70 9.57 -4.23
N SER A 144 6.49 8.99 -5.14
CA SER A 144 5.93 8.43 -6.37
C SER A 144 5.32 7.06 -6.10
N LEU A 145 4.06 6.87 -6.53
CA LEU A 145 3.37 5.59 -6.45
C LEU A 145 3.20 5.02 -7.86
N SER A 146 3.63 3.79 -8.06
CA SER A 146 3.38 3.04 -9.30
C SER A 146 2.87 1.64 -9.01
N ILE A 147 2.14 1.06 -9.97
CA ILE A 147 1.49 -0.24 -9.83
C ILE A 147 1.83 -1.08 -11.06
N GLU A 148 2.41 -2.24 -10.82
CA GLU A 148 2.67 -3.27 -11.81
C GLU A 148 1.77 -4.47 -11.50
N SER A 149 0.97 -4.91 -12.45
CA SER A 149 0.11 -6.07 -12.22
C SER A 149 -0.13 -6.87 -13.49
N LYS A 150 -0.35 -8.16 -13.29
CA LYS A 150 -0.77 -9.08 -14.35
C LYS A 150 -1.82 -10.04 -13.78
N LEU A 151 -2.93 -10.15 -14.50
CA LEU A 151 -4.06 -11.00 -14.13
C LEU A 151 -3.61 -12.45 -13.88
N ASN A 152 -4.06 -13.03 -12.78
CA ASN A 152 -3.72 -14.36 -12.27
C ASN A 152 -2.22 -14.59 -11.94
N ILE A 153 -1.44 -13.52 -11.83
CA ILE A 153 -0.03 -13.60 -11.41
C ILE A 153 0.19 -12.84 -10.10
N GLY A 154 -0.37 -11.62 -9.99
CA GLY A 154 -0.25 -10.81 -8.79
C GLY A 154 -0.09 -9.33 -9.09
N THR A 155 0.13 -8.55 -8.02
CA THR A 155 0.29 -7.11 -8.08
C THR A 155 1.50 -6.67 -7.28
N SER A 156 2.28 -5.74 -7.83
CA SER A 156 3.33 -5.01 -7.10
C SER A 156 2.94 -3.55 -6.99
N ILE A 157 2.94 -3.03 -5.76
CA ILE A 157 2.84 -1.60 -5.48
C ILE A 157 4.23 -1.11 -5.13
N ILE A 158 4.66 -0.04 -5.79
CA ILE A 158 6.00 0.51 -5.68
C ILE A 158 5.89 1.95 -5.22
N LEU A 159 6.52 2.23 -4.06
CA LEU A 159 6.68 3.58 -3.51
C LEU A 159 8.13 3.99 -3.71
N GLU A 160 8.35 5.10 -4.39
CA GLU A 160 9.68 5.66 -4.63
C GLU A 160 9.84 6.96 -3.86
N PHE A 161 10.80 6.94 -2.95
CA PHE A 161 11.18 8.06 -2.08
C PHE A 161 12.39 8.75 -2.67
N ASN A 162 12.30 10.05 -2.92
CA ASN A 162 13.45 10.85 -3.31
C ASN A 162 14.33 11.22 -2.08
N LYS A 163 15.51 11.85 -2.31
CA LYS A 163 16.43 12.20 -1.24
C LYS A 163 15.87 13.15 -0.15
N GLU A 164 14.79 13.85 -0.44
CA GLU A 164 14.15 14.76 0.52
C GLU A 164 13.22 14.03 1.48
N ASN A 165 12.88 12.77 1.16
CA ASN A 165 11.98 11.92 1.94
C ASN A 165 12.70 11.04 2.98
N TYR A 166 14.04 10.98 3.01
CA TYR A 166 14.82 10.14 3.93
C TYR A 166 16.20 10.71 4.29
#